data_189511a81f2cef541f792b0abc402871
#
_entry.id   189511a81f2cef541f792b0abc402871
#
_cell.length_a   1.000
_cell.length_b   1.000
_cell.length_c   1.000
_cell.angle_alpha   90.00
_cell.angle_beta   90.00
_cell.angle_gamma   90.00
#
_symmetry.space_group_name_H-M   'P 1'
#
loop_
_entity.id
_entity.type
_entity.pdbx_description
1 polymer ?
#
loop_
_entity_poly.entity_id
_entity_poly.type
_entity_poly.pdbx_seq_one_letter_code
_entity_poly.pdbx_strand_id
1 'polypeptide(L)'
;MMYITPDQDQKIRCTLRECGAQAQKLAAEPFEVCEKGPNDYVTSIDRFLDQQLSTAFSALFPEDGIITEENAASRAAYLGNYKSLWCIDPLDGTEEFIQGKLHYALMVGLLQEGEPVAGWIYAPAFEQMYFGGKGWGLFQTLGESKPSAIALHKPPAPTADSCKIVLGDKDQKNYGMALAQIIPGVEFYSLGSFGLKVLEVISGRAGLYLYFNGRVKVWDTAGPLALAKAAGLVCCDLEGKPLRWTPDALDPSSLAHSQAIAIGQPEYIESLLPKVRIAVGGRSTS
;
A
#
# COMPACT_ATOMS: atom_id res chain seq x y z
N MET A 1 -13.46 16.12 -10.92
CA MET A 1 -14.72 15.35 -11.08
C MET A 1 -14.57 14.14 -10.18
N MET A 2 -15.58 13.76 -9.40
CA MET A 2 -15.51 12.57 -8.53
C MET A 2 -15.63 11.34 -9.43
N TYR A 3 -14.63 10.45 -9.39
CA TYR A 3 -14.53 9.27 -10.27
C TYR A 3 -15.43 8.11 -9.82
N ILE A 4 -15.88 8.15 -8.57
CA ILE A 4 -16.66 7.10 -7.91
C ILE A 4 -17.93 7.70 -7.35
N THR A 5 -19.08 7.11 -7.64
CA THR A 5 -20.36 7.53 -7.05
C THR A 5 -20.48 7.04 -5.60
N PRO A 6 -21.30 7.69 -4.75
CA PRO A 6 -21.53 7.23 -3.37
C PRO A 6 -22.03 5.80 -3.29
N ASP A 7 -22.86 5.34 -4.24
CA ASP A 7 -23.35 3.96 -4.31
C ASP A 7 -22.24 2.96 -4.63
N GLN A 8 -21.36 3.31 -5.60
CA GLN A 8 -20.19 2.49 -5.92
C GLN A 8 -19.22 2.38 -4.73
N ASP A 9 -18.92 3.51 -4.06
CA ASP A 9 -18.10 3.49 -2.85
C ASP A 9 -18.69 2.60 -1.77
N GLN A 10 -20.00 2.71 -1.52
CA GLN A 10 -20.66 1.87 -0.53
C GLN A 10 -20.53 0.39 -0.89
N LYS A 11 -20.74 0.01 -2.15
CA LYS A 11 -20.60 -1.37 -2.63
C LYS A 11 -19.17 -1.88 -2.45
N ILE A 12 -18.15 -1.09 -2.82
CA ILE A 12 -16.75 -1.44 -2.60
C ILE A 12 -16.48 -1.72 -1.12
N ARG A 13 -16.90 -0.82 -0.24
CA ARG A 13 -16.71 -0.97 1.21
C ARG A 13 -17.44 -2.20 1.78
N CYS A 14 -18.65 -2.49 1.33
CA CYS A 14 -19.36 -3.71 1.71
C CYS A 14 -18.61 -4.97 1.28
N THR A 15 -18.19 -5.03 0.00
CA THR A 15 -17.42 -6.16 -0.53
C THR A 15 -16.13 -6.39 0.25
N LEU A 16 -15.36 -5.34 0.56
CA LEU A 16 -14.13 -5.46 1.34
C LEU A 16 -14.40 -5.98 2.78
N ARG A 17 -15.48 -5.54 3.43
CA ARG A 17 -15.86 -6.06 4.76
C ARG A 17 -16.27 -7.52 4.70
N GLU A 18 -17.08 -7.91 3.72
CA GLU A 18 -17.50 -9.30 3.52
C GLU A 18 -16.28 -10.20 3.28
N CYS A 19 -15.36 -9.79 2.41
CA CYS A 19 -14.11 -10.50 2.17
C CYS A 19 -13.23 -10.58 3.43
N GLY A 20 -13.08 -9.49 4.19
CA GLY A 20 -12.32 -9.51 5.44
C GLY A 20 -12.93 -10.40 6.52
N ALA A 21 -14.26 -10.44 6.64
CA ALA A 21 -14.95 -11.37 7.53
C ALA A 21 -14.74 -12.84 7.10
N GLN A 22 -14.76 -13.11 5.78
CA GLN A 22 -14.41 -14.43 5.26
C GLN A 22 -12.96 -14.82 5.55
N ALA A 23 -12.01 -13.89 5.38
CA ALA A 23 -10.59 -14.12 5.71
C ALA A 23 -10.44 -14.56 7.17
N GLN A 24 -11.05 -13.83 8.11
CA GLN A 24 -10.99 -14.14 9.54
C GLN A 24 -11.66 -15.50 9.87
N LYS A 25 -12.80 -15.79 9.25
CA LYS A 25 -13.49 -17.08 9.43
C LYS A 25 -12.64 -18.24 8.92
N LEU A 26 -12.08 -18.11 7.73
CA LEU A 26 -11.25 -19.16 7.11
C LEU A 26 -9.92 -19.36 7.86
N ALA A 27 -9.35 -18.30 8.45
CA ALA A 27 -8.15 -18.38 9.27
C ALA A 27 -8.33 -19.17 10.57
N ALA A 28 -9.56 -19.36 11.03
CA ALA A 28 -9.87 -20.20 12.20
C ALA A 28 -9.79 -21.71 11.89
N GLU A 29 -9.77 -22.10 10.63
CA GLU A 29 -9.64 -23.45 10.13
C GLU A 29 -8.27 -23.68 9.48
N PRO A 30 -7.82 -24.94 9.34
CA PRO A 30 -6.57 -25.22 8.59
C PRO A 30 -6.69 -24.74 7.14
N PHE A 31 -5.67 -24.03 6.66
CA PHE A 31 -5.56 -23.53 5.29
C PHE A 31 -4.21 -23.87 4.67
N GLU A 32 -4.19 -23.93 3.34
CA GLU A 32 -2.97 -24.24 2.60
C GLU A 32 -2.09 -23.00 2.48
N VAL A 33 -0.78 -23.18 2.61
CA VAL A 33 0.25 -22.16 2.40
C VAL A 33 1.19 -22.67 1.31
N CYS A 34 1.41 -21.85 0.29
CA CYS A 34 2.35 -22.11 -0.79
C CYS A 34 3.38 -20.97 -0.85
N GLU A 35 4.62 -21.30 -1.18
CA GLU A 35 5.67 -20.31 -1.44
C GLU A 35 5.73 -20.02 -2.95
N LYS A 36 5.52 -18.77 -3.36
CA LYS A 36 5.63 -18.31 -4.76
C LYS A 36 7.08 -18.02 -5.16
N GLY A 37 7.93 -17.75 -4.17
CA GLY A 37 9.34 -17.42 -4.31
C GLY A 37 9.97 -17.12 -2.94
N PRO A 38 11.28 -16.86 -2.84
CA PRO A 38 11.95 -16.68 -1.56
C PRO A 38 11.27 -15.64 -0.66
N ASN A 39 10.63 -16.10 0.44
CA ASN A 39 9.81 -15.29 1.36
C ASN A 39 8.67 -14.53 0.64
N ASP A 40 8.01 -15.16 -0.32
CA ASP A 40 6.82 -14.70 -1.00
C ASP A 40 5.78 -15.82 -0.92
N TYR A 41 4.73 -15.60 -0.11
CA TYR A 41 3.76 -16.63 0.24
C TYR A 41 2.40 -16.30 -0.34
N VAL A 42 1.61 -17.34 -0.58
CA VAL A 42 0.19 -17.28 -0.91
C VAL A 42 -0.55 -18.37 -0.15
N THR A 43 -1.73 -18.06 0.35
CA THR A 43 -2.60 -19.05 0.98
C THR A 43 -3.80 -19.40 0.09
N SER A 44 -4.50 -20.48 0.42
CA SER A 44 -5.80 -20.78 -0.20
C SER A 44 -6.82 -19.65 0.06
N ILE A 45 -6.63 -18.89 1.15
CA ILE A 45 -7.47 -17.75 1.51
C ILE A 45 -7.22 -16.57 0.56
N ASP A 46 -5.97 -16.22 0.27
CA ASP A 46 -5.63 -15.16 -0.71
C ASP A 46 -6.33 -15.43 -2.05
N ARG A 47 -6.22 -16.67 -2.56
CA ARG A 47 -6.82 -17.07 -3.83
C ARG A 47 -8.35 -17.00 -3.79
N PHE A 48 -8.95 -17.41 -2.68
CA PHE A 48 -10.39 -17.29 -2.50
C PHE A 48 -10.84 -15.83 -2.51
N LEU A 49 -10.16 -14.96 -1.77
CA LEU A 49 -10.47 -13.53 -1.72
C LEU A 49 -10.25 -12.85 -3.06
N ASP A 50 -9.18 -13.21 -3.77
CA ASP A 50 -8.89 -12.73 -5.13
C ASP A 50 -10.07 -12.99 -6.07
N GLN A 51 -10.59 -14.22 -6.07
CA GLN A 51 -11.74 -14.59 -6.88
C GLN A 51 -13.01 -13.83 -6.51
N GLN A 52 -13.29 -13.65 -5.20
CA GLN A 52 -14.46 -12.90 -4.74
C GLN A 52 -14.37 -11.43 -5.15
N LEU A 53 -13.22 -10.79 -4.91
CA LEU A 53 -12.99 -9.39 -5.25
C LEU A 53 -13.02 -9.17 -6.77
N SER A 54 -12.30 -9.97 -7.55
CA SER A 54 -12.29 -9.83 -9.02
C SER A 54 -13.67 -10.01 -9.63
N THR A 55 -14.46 -10.96 -9.12
CA THR A 55 -15.85 -11.18 -9.57
C THR A 55 -16.74 -9.98 -9.25
N ALA A 56 -16.68 -9.47 -8.02
CA ALA A 56 -17.48 -8.33 -7.58
C ALA A 56 -17.13 -7.06 -8.38
N PHE A 57 -15.82 -6.82 -8.58
CA PHE A 57 -15.37 -5.65 -9.34
C PHE A 57 -15.70 -5.74 -10.82
N SER A 58 -15.60 -6.92 -11.45
CA SER A 58 -16.04 -7.13 -12.83
C SER A 58 -17.53 -6.86 -13.02
N ALA A 59 -18.35 -7.23 -12.05
CA ALA A 59 -19.80 -6.94 -12.08
C ALA A 59 -20.10 -5.45 -11.84
N LEU A 60 -19.34 -4.79 -10.98
CA LEU A 60 -19.55 -3.38 -10.62
C LEU A 60 -18.99 -2.41 -11.68
N PHE A 61 -17.91 -2.80 -12.37
CA PHE A 61 -17.19 -1.99 -13.35
C PHE A 61 -16.89 -2.79 -14.63
N PRO A 62 -17.90 -3.17 -15.42
CA PRO A 62 -17.73 -4.09 -16.56
C PRO A 62 -16.87 -3.52 -17.70
N GLU A 63 -16.70 -2.20 -17.78
CA GLU A 63 -15.91 -1.54 -18.83
C GLU A 63 -14.46 -1.26 -18.41
N ASP A 64 -14.12 -1.47 -17.12
CA ASP A 64 -12.80 -1.16 -16.58
C ASP A 64 -11.87 -2.39 -16.64
N GLY A 65 -10.56 -2.13 -16.67
CA GLY A 65 -9.55 -3.17 -16.47
C GLY A 65 -9.43 -3.54 -15.01
N ILE A 66 -9.13 -4.81 -14.72
CA ILE A 66 -8.90 -5.29 -13.35
C ILE A 66 -7.61 -6.08 -13.33
N ILE A 67 -6.75 -5.74 -12.38
CA ILE A 67 -5.51 -6.47 -12.08
C ILE A 67 -5.58 -6.91 -10.62
N THR A 68 -5.27 -8.17 -10.37
CA THR A 68 -5.20 -8.71 -9.02
C THR A 68 -3.87 -9.42 -8.79
N GLU A 69 -3.44 -9.53 -7.54
CA GLU A 69 -2.17 -10.15 -7.20
C GLU A 69 -2.11 -11.63 -7.60
N GLU A 70 -3.16 -12.40 -7.27
CA GLU A 70 -3.13 -13.85 -7.36
C GLU A 70 -3.56 -14.37 -8.74
N ASN A 71 -4.07 -13.52 -9.62
CA ASN A 71 -4.41 -13.87 -11.00
C ASN A 71 -3.39 -13.31 -12.00
N ALA A 72 -2.39 -14.10 -12.34
CA ALA A 72 -1.35 -13.71 -13.29
C ALA A 72 -1.90 -13.32 -14.67
N ALA A 73 -3.02 -13.93 -15.12
CA ALA A 73 -3.65 -13.59 -16.41
C ALA A 73 -4.25 -12.17 -16.41
N SER A 74 -4.66 -11.65 -15.25
CA SER A 74 -5.21 -10.29 -15.11
C SER A 74 -4.19 -9.21 -15.46
N ARG A 75 -2.88 -9.49 -15.34
CA ARG A 75 -1.79 -8.54 -15.64
C ARG A 75 -1.82 -8.03 -17.07
N ALA A 76 -2.39 -8.79 -18.01
CA ALA A 76 -2.59 -8.34 -19.39
C ALA A 76 -3.46 -7.08 -19.48
N ALA A 77 -4.35 -6.83 -18.53
CA ALA A 77 -5.17 -5.62 -18.48
C ALA A 77 -4.33 -4.35 -18.29
N TYR A 78 -3.13 -4.46 -17.73
CA TYR A 78 -2.23 -3.32 -17.56
C TYR A 78 -1.78 -2.69 -18.88
N LEU A 79 -1.59 -3.51 -19.89
CA LEU A 79 -1.26 -3.07 -21.26
C LEU A 79 -2.51 -2.84 -22.11
N GLY A 80 -3.69 -3.09 -21.56
CA GLY A 80 -4.97 -2.85 -22.22
C GLY A 80 -5.28 -1.36 -22.35
N ASN A 81 -6.17 -1.04 -23.26
CA ASN A 81 -6.60 0.34 -23.51
C ASN A 81 -7.77 0.74 -22.59
N TYR A 82 -7.60 0.56 -21.29
CA TYR A 82 -8.59 0.93 -20.27
C TYR A 82 -8.35 2.35 -19.77
N LYS A 83 -9.42 3.14 -19.65
CA LYS A 83 -9.36 4.47 -19.01
C LYS A 83 -9.20 4.37 -17.50
N SER A 84 -9.81 3.33 -16.92
CA SER A 84 -9.78 3.02 -15.49
C SER A 84 -9.24 1.61 -15.31
N LEU A 85 -8.32 1.47 -14.37
CA LEU A 85 -7.70 0.19 -14.05
C LEU A 85 -7.75 -0.02 -12.53
N TRP A 86 -8.47 -1.04 -12.10
CA TRP A 86 -8.55 -1.46 -10.72
C TRP A 86 -7.36 -2.35 -10.38
N CYS A 87 -6.67 -2.04 -9.30
CA CYS A 87 -5.54 -2.80 -8.77
C CYS A 87 -5.95 -3.34 -7.41
N ILE A 88 -5.97 -4.67 -7.26
CA ILE A 88 -6.51 -5.35 -6.08
C ILE A 88 -5.42 -6.23 -5.47
N ASP A 89 -5.12 -5.99 -4.20
CA ASP A 89 -4.38 -6.89 -3.34
C ASP A 89 -5.39 -7.52 -2.36
N PRO A 90 -5.68 -8.81 -2.49
CA PRO A 90 -6.67 -9.48 -1.65
C PRO A 90 -6.22 -9.62 -0.20
N LEU A 91 -4.90 -9.68 0.06
CA LEU A 91 -4.36 -9.87 1.41
C LEU A 91 -2.91 -9.35 1.53
N ASP A 92 -2.72 -8.04 1.59
CA ASP A 92 -1.43 -7.41 1.86
C ASP A 92 -0.94 -7.74 3.28
N GLY A 93 0.24 -8.35 3.37
CA GLY A 93 0.79 -8.87 4.61
C GLY A 93 0.49 -10.35 4.85
N THR A 94 0.50 -11.17 3.80
CA THR A 94 0.25 -12.62 3.87
C THR A 94 1.16 -13.33 4.89
N GLU A 95 2.44 -12.93 5.02
CA GLU A 95 3.34 -13.50 6.03
C GLU A 95 2.87 -13.22 7.46
N GLU A 96 2.41 -12.00 7.74
CA GLU A 96 1.82 -11.63 9.03
C GLU A 96 0.53 -12.42 9.30
N PHE A 97 -0.30 -12.58 8.29
CA PHE A 97 -1.55 -13.34 8.37
C PHE A 97 -1.29 -14.82 8.70
N ILE A 98 -0.33 -15.47 8.02
CA ILE A 98 0.08 -16.86 8.29
C ILE A 98 0.57 -17.02 9.74
N GLN A 99 1.25 -16.02 10.28
CA GLN A 99 1.75 -16.01 11.66
C GLN A 99 0.67 -15.65 12.70
N GLY A 100 -0.58 -15.45 12.29
CA GLY A 100 -1.68 -15.06 13.20
C GLY A 100 -1.58 -13.65 13.74
N LYS A 101 -0.78 -12.80 13.12
CA LYS A 101 -0.65 -11.38 13.49
C LYS A 101 -1.77 -10.55 12.88
N LEU A 102 -1.94 -9.31 13.39
CA LEU A 102 -3.09 -8.49 13.08
C LEU A 102 -2.87 -7.46 11.96
N HIS A 103 -1.60 -7.23 11.54
CA HIS A 103 -1.23 -6.15 10.61
C HIS A 103 -1.24 -6.62 9.16
N TYR A 104 -2.40 -7.05 8.68
CA TYR A 104 -2.71 -7.35 7.28
C TYR A 104 -3.92 -6.53 6.81
N ALA A 105 -4.06 -6.35 5.52
CA ALA A 105 -5.13 -5.54 4.94
C ALA A 105 -5.58 -6.08 3.57
N LEU A 106 -6.83 -5.81 3.20
CA LEU A 106 -7.33 -5.91 1.84
C LEU A 106 -7.20 -4.53 1.20
N MET A 107 -6.63 -4.46 0.02
CA MET A 107 -6.36 -3.17 -0.64
C MET A 107 -6.93 -3.11 -2.05
N VAL A 108 -7.50 -1.95 -2.37
CA VAL A 108 -7.98 -1.64 -3.71
C VAL A 108 -7.51 -0.25 -4.09
N GLY A 109 -6.97 -0.13 -5.29
CA GLY A 109 -6.59 1.14 -5.90
C GLY A 109 -7.24 1.33 -7.25
N LEU A 110 -7.54 2.56 -7.61
CA LEU A 110 -7.99 2.95 -8.94
C LEU A 110 -6.92 3.80 -9.62
N LEU A 111 -6.40 3.31 -10.73
CA LEU A 111 -5.58 4.08 -11.65
C LEU A 111 -6.44 4.67 -12.76
N GLN A 112 -6.22 5.95 -13.08
CA GLN A 112 -6.74 6.58 -14.28
C GLN A 112 -5.62 7.30 -15.00
N GLU A 113 -5.48 7.03 -16.29
CA GLU A 113 -4.41 7.60 -17.13
C GLU A 113 -3.01 7.41 -16.53
N GLY A 114 -2.78 6.26 -15.86
CA GLY A 114 -1.52 5.93 -15.22
C GLY A 114 -1.28 6.66 -13.88
N GLU A 115 -2.29 7.30 -13.30
CA GLU A 115 -2.21 7.97 -11.99
C GLU A 115 -3.13 7.33 -10.96
N PRO A 116 -2.68 7.11 -9.72
CA PRO A 116 -3.52 6.64 -8.63
C PRO A 116 -4.45 7.78 -8.17
N VAL A 117 -5.77 7.56 -8.34
CA VAL A 117 -6.80 8.57 -8.09
C VAL A 117 -7.69 8.28 -6.90
N ALA A 118 -7.90 7.02 -6.55
CA ALA A 118 -8.67 6.60 -5.39
C ALA A 118 -8.11 5.31 -4.78
N GLY A 119 -8.38 5.10 -3.49
CA GLY A 119 -7.93 3.90 -2.78
C GLY A 119 -8.82 3.54 -1.61
N TRP A 120 -8.83 2.25 -1.26
CA TRP A 120 -9.46 1.66 -0.10
C TRP A 120 -8.48 0.69 0.55
N ILE A 121 -8.33 0.80 1.86
CA ILE A 121 -7.52 -0.10 2.68
C ILE A 121 -8.41 -0.55 3.82
N TYR A 122 -8.68 -1.84 3.90
CA TYR A 122 -9.44 -2.44 4.98
C TYR A 122 -8.56 -3.35 5.83
N ALA A 123 -8.47 -3.06 7.12
CA ALA A 123 -7.76 -3.85 8.13
C ALA A 123 -8.77 -4.67 8.95
N PRO A 124 -9.05 -5.94 8.59
CA PRO A 124 -10.14 -6.72 9.18
C PRO A 124 -9.97 -6.94 10.69
N ALA A 125 -8.74 -7.17 11.14
CA ALA A 125 -8.45 -7.40 12.55
C ALA A 125 -8.80 -6.22 13.47
N PHE A 126 -8.91 -5.02 12.90
CA PHE A 126 -9.26 -3.78 13.61
C PHE A 126 -10.63 -3.26 13.20
N GLU A 127 -11.32 -3.93 12.28
CA GLU A 127 -12.57 -3.45 11.67
C GLU A 127 -12.45 -2.02 11.09
N GLN A 128 -11.25 -1.60 10.74
CA GLN A 128 -10.95 -0.26 10.24
C GLN A 128 -10.82 -0.23 8.73
N MET A 129 -11.53 0.71 8.11
CA MET A 129 -11.40 0.97 6.68
C MET A 129 -11.02 2.43 6.46
N TYR A 130 -10.06 2.64 5.56
CA TYR A 130 -9.59 3.94 5.11
C TYR A 130 -9.81 4.04 3.61
N PHE A 131 -10.35 5.16 3.14
CA PHE A 131 -10.67 5.32 1.72
C PHE A 131 -10.74 6.79 1.33
N GLY A 132 -10.64 7.04 0.04
CA GLY A 132 -10.66 8.41 -0.49
C GLY A 132 -9.80 8.56 -1.73
N GLY A 133 -9.41 9.80 -2.03
CA GLY A 133 -8.58 10.10 -3.19
C GLY A 133 -8.60 11.55 -3.62
N LYS A 134 -8.01 11.80 -4.78
CA LYS A 134 -7.84 13.14 -5.35
C LYS A 134 -9.20 13.84 -5.57
N GLY A 135 -9.37 14.99 -4.91
CA GLY A 135 -10.60 15.80 -5.03
C GLY A 135 -11.84 15.21 -4.34
N TRP A 136 -11.69 14.07 -3.68
CA TRP A 136 -12.76 13.41 -2.92
C TRP A 136 -12.60 13.63 -1.41
N GLY A 137 -11.38 13.64 -0.91
CA GLY A 137 -11.05 13.70 0.51
C GLY A 137 -10.61 12.34 1.04
N LEU A 138 -10.38 12.28 2.34
CA LEU A 138 -9.95 11.08 3.04
C LEU A 138 -10.92 10.76 4.16
N PHE A 139 -11.37 9.51 4.22
CA PHE A 139 -12.38 9.05 5.14
C PHE A 139 -11.95 7.76 5.82
N GLN A 140 -12.51 7.51 7.00
CA GLN A 140 -12.38 6.27 7.73
C GLN A 140 -13.72 5.80 8.29
N THR A 141 -13.84 4.49 8.51
CA THR A 141 -14.92 3.88 9.27
C THR A 141 -14.36 2.88 10.27
N LEU A 142 -15.03 2.71 11.41
CA LEU A 142 -14.84 1.61 12.34
C LEU A 142 -16.09 0.75 12.31
N GLY A 143 -15.94 -0.55 11.97
CA GLY A 143 -17.07 -1.43 11.74
C GLY A 143 -18.02 -0.83 10.69
N GLU A 144 -19.31 -0.83 10.98
CA GLU A 144 -20.37 -0.28 10.14
C GLU A 144 -20.66 1.22 10.40
N SER A 145 -19.79 1.91 11.14
CA SER A 145 -19.97 3.33 11.42
C SER A 145 -20.07 4.16 10.15
N LYS A 146 -20.72 5.32 10.24
CA LYS A 146 -20.73 6.28 9.12
C LYS A 146 -19.32 6.79 8.83
N PRO A 147 -18.97 7.02 7.56
CA PRO A 147 -17.70 7.63 7.19
C PRO A 147 -17.45 8.95 7.95
N SER A 148 -16.27 9.07 8.51
CA SER A 148 -15.77 10.30 9.09
C SER A 148 -14.48 10.72 8.38
N ALA A 149 -14.23 12.02 8.25
CA ALA A 149 -12.98 12.51 7.69
C ALA A 149 -11.79 12.06 8.56
N ILE A 150 -10.69 11.69 7.93
CA ILE A 150 -9.46 11.38 8.66
C ILE A 150 -8.88 12.70 9.19
N ALA A 151 -8.61 12.73 10.49
CA ALA A 151 -7.85 13.82 11.09
C ALA A 151 -6.38 13.69 10.67
N LEU A 152 -5.91 14.59 9.82
CA LEU A 152 -4.50 14.62 9.41
C LEU A 152 -3.69 15.31 10.51
N HIS A 153 -2.78 14.58 11.11
CA HIS A 153 -1.83 15.11 12.07
C HIS A 153 -0.45 15.22 11.43
N LYS A 154 0.19 16.37 11.57
CA LYS A 154 1.60 16.50 11.18
C LYS A 154 2.47 16.09 12.36
N PRO A 155 3.39 15.13 12.18
CA PRO A 155 4.39 14.86 13.19
C PRO A 155 5.30 16.10 13.37
N PRO A 156 5.98 16.25 14.50
CA PRO A 156 7.03 17.26 14.63
C PRO A 156 8.06 17.13 13.51
N ALA A 157 8.69 18.22 13.10
CA ALA A 157 9.80 18.17 12.16
C ALA A 157 10.89 17.20 12.69
N PRO A 158 11.61 16.48 11.81
CA PRO A 158 12.63 15.54 12.26
C PRO A 158 13.76 16.26 13.00
N THR A 159 14.03 15.84 14.23
CA THR A 159 15.10 16.37 15.07
C THR A 159 16.02 15.25 15.52
N ALA A 160 17.13 15.59 16.18
CA ALA A 160 18.02 14.59 16.78
C ALA A 160 17.35 13.82 17.94
N ASP A 161 16.28 14.36 18.53
CA ASP A 161 15.59 13.76 19.66
C ASP A 161 14.29 13.03 19.27
N SER A 162 13.79 13.24 18.05
CA SER A 162 12.54 12.64 17.60
C SER A 162 12.47 12.56 16.06
N CYS A 163 12.62 11.34 15.53
CA CYS A 163 12.50 11.07 14.11
C CYS A 163 11.97 9.65 13.92
N LYS A 164 10.64 9.51 13.69
CA LYS A 164 10.03 8.19 13.46
C LYS A 164 9.91 7.90 11.98
N ILE A 165 10.51 6.77 11.58
CA ILE A 165 10.51 6.28 10.21
C ILE A 165 9.95 4.85 10.19
N VAL A 166 8.96 4.60 9.34
CA VAL A 166 8.52 3.25 9.04
C VAL A 166 9.52 2.62 8.08
N LEU A 167 10.01 1.43 8.44
CA LEU A 167 10.99 0.70 7.63
C LEU A 167 10.71 -0.80 7.80
N GLY A 168 10.48 -1.51 6.68
CA GLY A 168 10.22 -2.96 6.72
C GLY A 168 11.41 -3.72 7.31
N ASP A 169 11.14 -4.86 7.97
CA ASP A 169 12.17 -5.63 8.71
C ASP A 169 13.38 -5.99 7.85
N LYS A 170 13.16 -6.38 6.58
CA LYS A 170 14.25 -6.69 5.63
C LYS A 170 15.09 -5.44 5.32
N ASP A 171 14.43 -4.31 5.08
CA ASP A 171 15.09 -3.05 4.81
C ASP A 171 15.80 -2.51 6.06
N GLN A 172 15.20 -2.66 7.23
CA GLN A 172 15.83 -2.29 8.52
C GLN A 172 17.08 -3.13 8.78
N LYS A 173 17.03 -4.44 8.52
CA LYS A 173 18.20 -5.33 8.65
C LYS A 173 19.34 -4.90 7.71
N ASN A 174 19.01 -4.48 6.50
CA ASN A 174 19.98 -4.11 5.48
C ASN A 174 20.54 -2.69 5.64
N TYR A 175 19.69 -1.73 5.96
CA TYR A 175 20.02 -0.30 5.91
C TYR A 175 19.89 0.42 7.24
N GLY A 176 19.23 -0.17 8.25
CA GLY A 176 18.90 0.51 9.51
C GLY A 176 20.12 1.09 10.23
N MET A 177 21.22 0.34 10.28
CA MET A 177 22.46 0.81 10.92
C MET A 177 23.07 2.00 10.18
N ALA A 178 23.14 1.96 8.83
CA ALA A 178 23.67 3.05 8.03
C ALA A 178 22.80 4.31 8.13
N LEU A 179 21.49 4.13 8.14
CA LEU A 179 20.53 5.22 8.34
C LEU A 179 20.68 5.85 9.74
N ALA A 180 20.79 5.03 10.79
CA ALA A 180 20.94 5.52 12.15
C ALA A 180 22.27 6.29 12.38
N GLN A 181 23.32 5.96 11.65
CA GLN A 181 24.59 6.72 11.69
C GLN A 181 24.46 8.13 11.12
N ILE A 182 23.56 8.34 10.14
CA ILE A 182 23.45 9.62 9.42
C ILE A 182 22.23 10.43 9.89
N ILE A 183 21.21 9.76 10.47
CA ILE A 183 20.01 10.40 11.00
C ILE A 183 19.97 10.18 12.53
N PRO A 184 20.56 11.10 13.31
CA PRO A 184 20.51 10.99 14.77
C PRO A 184 19.08 10.96 15.30
N GLY A 185 18.85 10.18 16.34
CA GLY A 185 17.53 10.08 17.00
C GLY A 185 16.47 9.36 16.17
N VAL A 186 16.86 8.66 15.09
CA VAL A 186 15.90 7.88 14.31
C VAL A 186 15.39 6.66 15.06
N GLU A 187 14.08 6.49 15.09
CA GLU A 187 13.40 5.30 15.58
C GLU A 187 12.73 4.60 14.39
N PHE A 188 13.08 3.33 14.19
CA PHE A 188 12.46 2.49 13.16
C PHE A 188 11.41 1.59 13.78
N TYR A 189 10.31 1.41 13.06
CA TYR A 189 9.35 0.34 13.34
C TYR A 189 8.70 -0.14 12.04
N SER A 190 8.12 -1.34 12.10
CA SER A 190 7.50 -2.00 10.96
C SER A 190 6.11 -2.51 11.29
N LEU A 191 5.31 -2.68 10.25
CA LEU A 191 4.03 -3.39 10.21
C LEU A 191 4.09 -4.40 9.06
N GLY A 192 3.15 -5.34 8.98
CA GLY A 192 3.12 -6.33 7.90
C GLY A 192 2.77 -5.72 6.55
N SER A 193 1.62 -5.09 6.49
CA SER A 193 1.01 -4.52 5.27
C SER A 193 1.72 -3.26 4.77
N PHE A 194 1.92 -3.13 3.45
CA PHE A 194 2.38 -1.90 2.82
C PHE A 194 1.37 -0.76 3.05
N GLY A 195 0.09 -1.05 2.84
CA GLY A 195 -0.97 -0.07 3.05
C GLY A 195 -1.04 0.45 4.48
N LEU A 196 -0.92 -0.42 5.47
CA LEU A 196 -0.92 -0.01 6.88
C LEU A 196 0.30 0.86 7.22
N LYS A 197 1.48 0.60 6.64
CA LYS A 197 2.66 1.46 6.78
C LYS A 197 2.43 2.86 6.21
N VAL A 198 1.76 2.98 5.06
CA VAL A 198 1.39 4.27 4.49
C VAL A 198 0.41 5.02 5.40
N LEU A 199 -0.54 4.33 6.02
CA LEU A 199 -1.49 4.93 6.96
C LEU A 199 -0.79 5.47 8.22
N GLU A 200 0.35 4.92 8.64
CA GLU A 200 1.16 5.48 9.74
C GLU A 200 1.64 6.90 9.42
N VAL A 201 2.06 7.11 8.16
CA VAL A 201 2.51 8.44 7.71
C VAL A 201 1.32 9.39 7.49
N ILE A 202 0.22 8.92 6.92
CA ILE A 202 -1.02 9.71 6.74
C ILE A 202 -1.55 10.22 8.09
N SER A 203 -1.53 9.36 9.11
CA SER A 203 -2.02 9.71 10.45
C SER A 203 -1.01 10.53 11.28
N GLY A 204 0.20 10.77 10.77
CA GLY A 204 1.26 11.50 11.48
C GLY A 204 1.91 10.74 12.63
N ARG A 205 1.69 9.42 12.76
CA ARG A 205 2.41 8.57 13.72
C ARG A 205 3.87 8.37 13.32
N ALA A 206 4.18 8.44 12.01
CA ALA A 206 5.52 8.55 11.45
C ALA A 206 5.61 9.71 10.47
N GLY A 207 6.81 10.23 10.25
CA GLY A 207 7.03 11.29 9.28
C GLY A 207 7.43 10.79 7.90
N LEU A 208 7.94 9.57 7.81
CA LEU A 208 8.48 8.98 6.59
C LEU A 208 8.30 7.47 6.58
N TYR A 209 7.98 6.90 5.41
CA TYR A 209 8.08 5.48 5.10
C TYR A 209 9.06 5.29 3.95
N LEU A 210 10.00 4.35 4.11
CA LEU A 210 11.01 3.99 3.13
C LEU A 210 10.85 2.52 2.74
N TYR A 211 10.98 2.24 1.44
CA TYR A 211 10.94 0.92 0.88
C TYR A 211 12.01 0.76 -0.20
N PHE A 212 12.93 -0.21 -0.02
CA PHE A 212 14.11 -0.36 -0.87
C PHE A 212 14.16 -1.66 -1.64
N ASN A 213 13.36 -2.65 -1.26
CA ASN A 213 13.61 -4.01 -1.68
C ASN A 213 13.11 -4.35 -3.12
N GLY A 214 12.45 -3.41 -3.83
CA GLY A 214 12.10 -3.55 -5.25
C GLY A 214 11.07 -4.64 -5.57
N ARG A 215 10.27 -5.11 -4.59
CA ARG A 215 9.28 -6.19 -4.78
C ARG A 215 7.84 -5.72 -4.81
N VAL A 216 7.60 -4.49 -4.34
CA VAL A 216 6.24 -3.93 -4.27
C VAL A 216 5.70 -3.70 -5.68
N LYS A 217 4.47 -4.09 -5.89
CA LYS A 217 3.83 -4.13 -7.20
C LYS A 217 2.74 -3.07 -7.31
N VAL A 218 2.13 -2.97 -8.46
CA VAL A 218 1.11 -1.95 -8.75
C VAL A 218 -0.09 -2.05 -7.79
N TRP A 219 -0.51 -3.24 -7.41
CA TRP A 219 -1.64 -3.44 -6.50
C TRP A 219 -1.34 -3.10 -5.05
N ASP A 220 -0.06 -3.22 -4.62
CA ASP A 220 0.38 -2.76 -3.30
C ASP A 220 0.35 -1.23 -3.19
N THR A 221 0.63 -0.53 -4.31
CA THR A 221 0.90 0.91 -4.30
C THR A 221 -0.27 1.78 -4.74
N ALA A 222 -1.10 1.33 -5.70
CA ALA A 222 -2.13 2.17 -6.30
C ALA A 222 -3.10 2.76 -5.27
N GLY A 223 -3.68 1.94 -4.40
CA GLY A 223 -4.61 2.40 -3.36
C GLY A 223 -3.93 3.26 -2.29
N PRO A 224 -2.90 2.74 -1.60
CA PRO A 224 -2.22 3.48 -0.54
C PRO A 224 -1.63 4.82 -1.00
N LEU A 225 -1.06 4.88 -2.21
CA LEU A 225 -0.48 6.14 -2.69
C LEU A 225 -1.52 7.13 -3.20
N ALA A 226 -2.69 6.67 -3.65
CA ALA A 226 -3.83 7.58 -3.89
C ALA A 226 -4.24 8.30 -2.59
N LEU A 227 -4.30 7.57 -1.46
CA LEU A 227 -4.59 8.14 -0.15
C LEU A 227 -3.47 9.07 0.33
N ALA A 228 -2.21 8.65 0.19
CA ALA A 228 -1.06 9.46 0.59
C ALA A 228 -1.00 10.81 -0.17
N LYS A 229 -1.19 10.77 -1.49
CA LYS A 229 -1.28 12.00 -2.31
C LYS A 229 -2.46 12.89 -1.89
N ALA A 230 -3.61 12.30 -1.59
CA ALA A 230 -4.78 13.04 -1.11
C ALA A 230 -4.57 13.64 0.30
N ALA A 231 -3.69 13.04 1.12
CA ALA A 231 -3.23 13.59 2.40
C ALA A 231 -2.19 14.71 2.26
N GLY A 232 -1.72 15.01 1.04
CA GLY A 232 -0.68 16.00 0.80
C GLY A 232 0.74 15.49 1.07
N LEU A 233 0.92 14.16 1.16
CA LEU A 233 2.25 13.55 1.31
C LEU A 233 3.00 13.57 -0.03
N VAL A 234 4.31 13.63 0.05
CA VAL A 234 5.22 13.43 -1.09
C VAL A 234 5.45 11.93 -1.27
N CYS A 235 5.23 11.43 -2.50
CA CYS A 235 5.49 10.05 -2.90
C CYS A 235 6.52 10.10 -4.04
N CYS A 236 7.75 9.72 -3.77
CA CYS A 236 8.87 9.88 -4.71
C CYS A 236 9.87 8.71 -4.63
N ASP A 237 10.78 8.67 -5.60
CA ASP A 237 11.98 7.85 -5.51
C ASP A 237 13.07 8.54 -4.66
N LEU A 238 14.24 7.91 -4.55
CA LEU A 238 15.35 8.48 -3.77
C LEU A 238 15.96 9.74 -4.39
N GLU A 239 15.73 10.01 -5.66
CA GLU A 239 16.12 11.25 -6.35
C GLU A 239 15.10 12.37 -6.18
N GLY A 240 14.00 12.10 -5.47
CA GLY A 240 12.89 13.05 -5.30
C GLY A 240 11.96 13.13 -6.51
N LYS A 241 12.11 12.24 -7.51
CA LYS A 241 11.23 12.21 -8.68
C LYS A 241 9.92 11.50 -8.33
N PRO A 242 8.78 11.94 -8.85
CA PRO A 242 7.50 11.27 -8.64
C PRO A 242 7.56 9.79 -9.03
N LEU A 243 6.89 8.95 -8.26
CA LEU A 243 6.66 7.56 -8.64
C LEU A 243 5.72 7.51 -9.85
N ARG A 244 5.97 6.55 -10.73
CA ARG A 244 5.22 6.39 -11.98
C ARG A 244 4.62 5.00 -12.07
N TRP A 245 3.43 4.93 -12.65
CA TRP A 245 2.69 3.70 -12.94
C TRP A 245 2.58 3.49 -14.47
N THR A 246 3.63 3.87 -15.18
CA THR A 246 3.71 3.71 -16.64
C THR A 246 4.51 2.44 -16.97
N PRO A 247 4.29 1.82 -18.14
CA PRO A 247 4.95 0.56 -18.51
C PRO A 247 6.49 0.59 -18.46
N ASP A 248 7.08 1.77 -18.66
CA ASP A 248 8.53 1.96 -18.60
C ASP A 248 9.09 2.07 -17.17
N ALA A 249 8.22 2.25 -16.18
CA ALA A 249 8.58 2.39 -14.76
C ALA A 249 8.34 1.11 -13.95
N LEU A 250 7.65 0.14 -14.51
CA LEU A 250 7.32 -1.13 -13.87
C LEU A 250 8.00 -2.29 -14.60
N ASP A 251 8.34 -3.34 -13.87
CA ASP A 251 8.77 -4.59 -14.49
C ASP A 251 7.60 -5.19 -15.30
N PRO A 252 7.79 -5.50 -16.59
CA PRO A 252 6.68 -5.89 -17.47
C PRO A 252 6.07 -7.25 -17.13
N SER A 253 6.77 -8.10 -16.39
CA SER A 253 6.31 -9.45 -16.03
C SER A 253 5.61 -9.49 -14.68
N SER A 254 6.14 -8.76 -13.69
CA SER A 254 5.66 -8.77 -12.32
C SER A 254 4.83 -7.54 -11.94
N LEU A 255 4.90 -6.46 -12.73
CA LEU A 255 4.37 -5.14 -12.42
C LEU A 255 4.96 -4.53 -11.14
N ALA A 256 6.16 -4.95 -10.76
CA ALA A 256 6.88 -4.39 -9.63
C ALA A 256 7.52 -3.04 -10.00
N HIS A 257 7.55 -2.13 -9.02
CA HIS A 257 8.27 -0.89 -9.17
C HIS A 257 9.79 -1.13 -9.19
N SER A 258 10.46 -0.59 -10.19
CA SER A 258 11.93 -0.58 -10.26
C SER A 258 12.54 0.47 -9.33
N GLN A 259 11.74 1.43 -8.87
CA GLN A 259 12.15 2.54 -8.02
C GLN A 259 12.12 2.13 -6.53
N ALA A 260 13.10 2.57 -5.76
CA ALA A 260 12.94 2.66 -4.32
C ALA A 260 11.88 3.73 -3.99
N ILE A 261 11.14 3.53 -2.91
CA ILE A 261 9.96 4.37 -2.60
C ILE A 261 10.19 5.11 -1.29
N ALA A 262 9.94 6.42 -1.31
CA ALA A 262 9.86 7.28 -0.15
C ALA A 262 8.48 7.96 -0.10
N ILE A 263 7.77 7.80 1.02
CA ILE A 263 6.45 8.42 1.25
C ILE A 263 6.55 9.20 2.56
N GLY A 264 6.37 10.51 2.51
CA GLY A 264 6.60 11.30 3.72
C GLY A 264 5.94 12.68 3.71
N GLN A 265 5.91 13.26 4.90
CA GLN A 265 5.62 14.68 5.04
C GLN A 265 6.66 15.49 4.26
N PRO A 266 6.28 16.62 3.62
CA PRO A 266 7.22 17.41 2.84
C PRO A 266 8.51 17.76 3.58
N GLU A 267 8.41 18.15 4.85
CA GLU A 267 9.54 18.53 5.69
C GLU A 267 10.49 17.35 5.97
N TYR A 268 9.95 16.11 6.06
CA TYR A 268 10.76 14.90 6.23
C TYR A 268 11.48 14.54 4.93
N ILE A 269 10.79 14.61 3.79
CA ILE A 269 11.39 14.37 2.48
C ILE A 269 12.52 15.36 2.24
N GLU A 270 12.27 16.66 2.43
CA GLU A 270 13.26 17.71 2.20
C GLU A 270 14.52 17.52 3.07
N SER A 271 14.35 17.23 4.36
CA SER A 271 15.47 17.13 5.29
C SER A 271 16.18 15.79 5.31
N LEU A 272 15.47 14.68 5.04
CA LEU A 272 16.01 13.33 5.22
C LEU A 272 16.35 12.61 3.92
N LEU A 273 15.70 12.90 2.80
CA LEU A 273 15.97 12.18 1.55
C LEU A 273 17.45 12.29 1.10
N PRO A 274 18.14 13.45 1.21
CA PRO A 274 19.57 13.51 0.92
C PRO A 274 20.43 12.61 1.83
N LYS A 275 20.06 12.50 3.11
CA LYS A 275 20.72 11.62 4.07
C LYS A 275 20.48 10.15 3.76
N VAL A 276 19.24 9.80 3.42
CA VAL A 276 18.85 8.44 3.00
C VAL A 276 19.68 8.00 1.79
N ARG A 277 19.83 8.86 0.77
CA ARG A 277 20.68 8.57 -0.41
C ARG A 277 22.12 8.26 -0.05
N ILE A 278 22.71 9.03 0.86
CA ILE A 278 24.07 8.78 1.33
C ILE A 278 24.16 7.41 2.03
N ALA A 279 23.19 7.10 2.92
CA ALA A 279 23.17 5.85 3.67
C ALA A 279 23.04 4.61 2.77
N VAL A 280 22.24 4.72 1.70
CA VAL A 280 21.95 3.62 0.77
C VAL A 280 22.99 3.53 -0.35
N GLY A 281 23.46 4.66 -0.88
CA GLY A 281 24.42 4.74 -2.00
C GLY A 281 25.84 4.24 -1.65
N GLY A 282 26.20 4.21 -0.38
CA GLY A 282 27.47 3.63 0.08
C GLY A 282 27.56 2.10 -0.03
N ARG A 283 26.48 1.43 -0.47
CA ARG A 283 26.42 -0.01 -0.71
C ARG A 283 26.06 -0.31 -2.17
N SER A 284 26.85 0.21 -3.14
CA SER A 284 26.82 -0.31 -4.50
C SER A 284 27.27 -1.75 -4.48
N THR A 285 26.32 -2.67 -4.73
CA THR A 285 26.49 -4.02 -5.26
C THR A 285 27.86 -4.68 -5.04
N SER A 286 27.98 -5.49 -4.05
CA SER A 286 28.88 -6.65 -4.06
C SER A 286 28.05 -7.91 -4.19
#